data_ac93b465ec60c474a4579d0d1c5bd379
#
_entry.id   ac93b465ec60c474a4579d0d1c5bd379
#
_cell.length_a   1.000
_cell.length_b   1.000
_cell.length_c   1.000
_cell.angle_alpha   90.00
_cell.angle_beta   90.00
_cell.angle_gamma   90.00
#
_symmetry.space_group_name_H-M   'P 1'
#
loop_
_entity.id
_entity.type
_entity.pdbx_description
1 polymer ?
#
loop_
_entity_poly.entity_id
_entity_poly.type
_entity_poly.pdbx_seq_one_letter_code
_entity_poly.pdbx_strand_id
1 'polypeptide(L)'
;MTPEEMNEFRNEFEAFKQQSMMAECDDGSCELEESYEDYPDYLKAIYAEIMPPVKSGIYFSRWDLKNMALGLDESFALDVRERMFQKFMQWIATPEDMMRVIEQFENLIDMKCDIYKEYSQKYPATKPIFDEKIAKAEKAKKYLHKVYEDFFTE
;
A
#
# COMPACT_ATOMS: atom_id res chain seq x y z
N MET A 1 0.08 -19.99 -7.42
CA MET A 1 -1.36 -19.83 -7.14
C MET A 1 -2.17 -20.52 -8.23
N THR A 2 -3.18 -21.29 -7.82
CA THR A 2 -4.06 -21.97 -8.75
C THR A 2 -5.12 -21.00 -9.30
N PRO A 3 -5.73 -21.29 -10.48
CA PRO A 3 -6.84 -20.47 -10.99
C PRO A 3 -8.02 -20.36 -10.00
N GLU A 4 -8.25 -21.40 -9.20
CA GLU A 4 -9.32 -21.42 -8.20
C GLU A 4 -9.03 -20.45 -7.07
N GLU A 5 -7.80 -20.43 -6.57
CA GLU A 5 -7.36 -19.48 -5.53
C GLU A 5 -7.42 -18.04 -6.04
N MET A 6 -7.09 -17.82 -7.31
CA MET A 6 -7.18 -16.50 -7.93
C MET A 6 -8.63 -16.03 -8.03
N ASN A 7 -9.57 -16.92 -8.35
CA ASN A 7 -10.99 -16.59 -8.38
C ASN A 7 -11.52 -16.26 -6.99
N GLU A 8 -11.10 -17.01 -5.96
CA GLU A 8 -11.46 -16.71 -4.57
C GLU A 8 -10.95 -15.33 -4.16
N PHE A 9 -9.71 -15.02 -4.51
CA PHE A 9 -9.13 -13.71 -4.25
C PHE A 9 -9.93 -12.59 -4.90
N ARG A 10 -10.27 -12.74 -6.18
CA ARG A 10 -11.06 -11.75 -6.91
C ARG A 10 -12.44 -11.57 -6.30
N ASN A 11 -13.08 -12.66 -5.88
CA ASN A 11 -14.41 -12.63 -5.25
C ASN A 11 -14.35 -11.93 -3.89
N GLU A 12 -13.35 -12.22 -3.09
CA GLU A 12 -13.14 -11.55 -1.79
C GLU A 12 -12.88 -10.05 -1.97
N PHE A 13 -12.09 -9.70 -2.98
CA PHE A 13 -11.77 -8.31 -3.28
C PHE A 13 -13.03 -7.53 -3.73
N GLU A 14 -13.84 -8.13 -4.60
CA GLU A 14 -15.10 -7.53 -5.04
C GLU A 14 -16.10 -7.38 -3.90
N ALA A 15 -16.21 -8.40 -3.04
CA ALA A 15 -17.06 -8.34 -1.86
C ALA A 15 -16.62 -7.23 -0.90
N PHE A 16 -15.32 -7.09 -0.70
CA PHE A 16 -14.73 -6.03 0.12
C PHE A 16 -15.06 -4.64 -0.44
N LYS A 17 -14.94 -4.46 -1.75
CA LYS A 17 -15.29 -3.20 -2.41
C LYS A 17 -16.77 -2.86 -2.25
N GLN A 18 -17.66 -3.84 -2.47
CA GLN A 18 -19.09 -3.64 -2.33
C GLN A 18 -19.46 -3.28 -0.89
N GLN A 19 -18.87 -3.95 0.07
CA GLN A 19 -19.09 -3.68 1.49
C GLN A 19 -18.72 -2.23 1.83
N SER A 20 -17.62 -1.74 1.30
CA SER A 20 -17.18 -0.36 1.53
C SER A 20 -18.11 0.65 0.85
N MET A 21 -18.59 0.35 -0.34
CA MET A 21 -19.54 1.22 -1.05
C MET A 21 -20.87 1.31 -0.32
N MET A 22 -21.36 0.20 0.24
CA MET A 22 -22.59 0.17 1.02
C MET A 22 -22.45 0.85 2.37
N ALA A 23 -21.24 1.01 2.83
CA ALA A 23 -20.90 1.61 4.10
C ALA A 23 -20.80 3.14 4.05
N GLU A 24 -20.84 3.75 2.86
CA GLU A 24 -20.86 5.19 2.73
C GLU A 24 -22.19 5.75 3.20
N CYS A 25 -22.14 6.52 4.27
CA CYS A 25 -23.29 7.20 4.80
C CYS A 25 -23.35 8.61 4.26
N ASP A 26 -24.57 9.04 3.85
CA ASP A 26 -24.82 10.34 3.23
C ASP A 26 -24.57 11.51 4.18
N ASP A 27 -24.57 11.29 5.47
CA ASP A 27 -24.41 12.34 6.46
C ASP A 27 -22.99 12.50 7.03
N GLY A 28 -22.05 11.69 6.53
CA GLY A 28 -20.66 11.72 7.01
C GLY A 28 -20.46 11.21 8.43
N SER A 29 -21.52 10.72 9.07
CA SER A 29 -21.46 10.20 10.45
C SER A 29 -21.24 8.69 10.47
N CYS A 30 -20.94 8.10 9.34
CA CYS A 30 -20.78 6.67 9.24
C CYS A 30 -19.49 6.23 9.89
N GLU A 31 -19.62 5.75 11.10
CA GLU A 31 -18.53 5.09 11.80
C GLU A 31 -18.40 3.64 11.34
N LEU A 32 -18.30 3.41 10.06
CA LEU A 32 -17.93 2.09 9.61
C LEU A 32 -16.42 1.97 9.73
N GLU A 33 -16.05 1.80 10.93
CA GLU A 33 -14.75 1.33 11.28
C GLU A 33 -14.70 -0.17 10.99
N GLU A 34 -14.47 -0.51 9.72
CA GLU A 34 -13.85 -1.79 9.49
C GLU A 34 -12.50 -1.70 10.16
N SER A 35 -12.36 -2.36 11.31
CA SER A 35 -11.06 -2.47 11.93
C SER A 35 -10.14 -3.22 10.96
N TYR A 36 -8.84 -3.00 11.08
CA TYR A 36 -7.84 -3.76 10.31
C TYR A 36 -8.09 -5.27 10.41
N GLU A 37 -8.65 -5.75 11.52
CA GLU A 37 -8.96 -7.16 11.74
C GLU A 37 -10.02 -7.71 10.78
N ASP A 38 -10.90 -6.84 10.28
CA ASP A 38 -11.96 -7.23 9.34
C ASP A 38 -11.51 -7.24 7.88
N TYR A 39 -10.24 -6.87 7.62
CA TYR A 39 -9.71 -6.89 6.26
C TYR A 39 -9.53 -8.33 5.78
N PRO A 40 -9.73 -8.58 4.48
CA PRO A 40 -9.33 -9.85 3.88
C PRO A 40 -7.85 -10.16 4.14
N ASP A 41 -7.53 -11.45 4.29
CA ASP A 41 -6.17 -11.89 4.65
C ASP A 41 -5.10 -11.36 3.69
N TYR A 42 -5.40 -11.29 2.39
CA TYR A 42 -4.43 -10.80 1.42
C TYR A 42 -4.12 -9.29 1.61
N LEU A 43 -5.11 -8.48 2.00
CA LEU A 43 -4.89 -7.07 2.30
C LEU A 43 -4.08 -6.90 3.58
N LYS A 44 -4.33 -7.74 4.59
CA LYS A 44 -3.51 -7.76 5.81
C LYS A 44 -2.07 -8.10 5.50
N ALA A 45 -1.85 -9.06 4.60
CA ALA A 45 -0.50 -9.46 4.20
C ALA A 45 0.24 -8.32 3.49
N ILE A 46 -0.42 -7.65 2.55
CA ILE A 46 0.16 -6.51 1.83
C ILE A 46 0.46 -5.37 2.81
N TYR A 47 -0.51 -5.03 3.65
CA TYR A 47 -0.34 -3.99 4.65
C TYR A 47 0.85 -4.30 5.57
N ALA A 48 0.94 -5.52 6.06
CA ALA A 48 1.98 -5.94 7.00
C ALA A 48 3.39 -5.89 6.41
N GLU A 49 3.54 -6.06 5.10
CA GLU A 49 4.83 -6.01 4.43
C GLU A 49 5.26 -4.58 4.06
N ILE A 50 4.31 -3.69 3.80
CA ILE A 50 4.60 -2.38 3.23
C ILE A 50 4.51 -1.26 4.27
N MET A 51 3.46 -1.26 5.09
CA MET A 51 3.17 -0.11 5.94
C MET A 51 4.03 -0.01 7.21
N PRO A 52 4.36 -1.11 7.92
CA PRO A 52 5.23 -0.99 9.08
C PRO A 52 6.68 -0.69 8.67
N PRO A 53 7.30 0.36 9.22
CA PRO A 53 8.70 0.71 8.89
C PRO A 53 9.69 -0.40 9.23
N VAL A 54 9.38 -1.24 10.20
CA VAL A 54 10.23 -2.37 10.57
C VAL A 54 10.36 -3.39 9.44
N LYS A 55 9.36 -3.46 8.54
CA LYS A 55 9.35 -4.37 7.38
C LYS A 55 9.90 -3.72 6.11
N SER A 56 9.40 -2.54 5.76
CA SER A 56 9.76 -1.88 4.51
C SER A 56 10.92 -0.89 4.65
N GLY A 57 11.30 -0.54 5.87
CA GLY A 57 12.30 0.50 6.11
C GLY A 57 11.77 1.92 5.88
N ILE A 58 10.53 2.07 5.44
CA ILE A 58 9.93 3.34 5.04
C ILE A 58 8.71 3.62 5.91
N TYR A 59 8.62 4.84 6.45
CA TYR A 59 7.40 5.32 7.09
C TYR A 59 6.54 6.06 6.06
N PHE A 60 5.36 5.53 5.77
CA PHE A 60 4.38 6.18 4.91
C PHE A 60 3.45 7.01 5.79
N SER A 61 3.63 8.32 5.76
CA SER A 61 2.76 9.22 6.51
C SER A 61 1.41 9.39 5.81
N ARG A 62 0.44 9.94 6.53
CA ARG A 62 -0.86 10.26 5.93
C ARG A 62 -0.72 11.24 4.76
N TRP A 63 0.19 12.20 4.89
CA TRP A 63 0.48 13.16 3.80
C TRP A 63 1.13 12.49 2.60
N ASP A 64 2.03 11.52 2.84
CA ASP A 64 2.61 10.72 1.76
C ASP A 64 1.52 9.98 0.98
N LEU A 65 0.60 9.33 1.71
CA LEU A 65 -0.50 8.59 1.10
C LEU A 65 -1.44 9.53 0.33
N LYS A 66 -1.71 10.70 0.86
CA LYS A 66 -2.52 11.70 0.15
C LYS A 66 -1.86 12.15 -1.15
N ASN A 67 -0.56 12.40 -1.12
CA ASN A 67 0.19 12.81 -2.31
C ASN A 67 0.25 11.68 -3.34
N MET A 68 0.36 10.43 -2.90
CA MET A 68 0.29 9.27 -3.80
C MET A 68 -1.06 9.19 -4.52
N ALA A 69 -2.15 9.47 -3.82
CA ALA A 69 -3.49 9.49 -4.42
C ALA A 69 -3.59 10.56 -5.50
N LEU A 70 -2.98 11.72 -5.31
CA LEU A 70 -2.93 12.77 -6.34
C LEU A 70 -2.22 12.28 -7.60
N GLY A 71 -1.22 11.42 -7.46
CA GLY A 71 -0.55 10.78 -8.60
C GLY A 71 -1.44 9.82 -9.39
N LEU A 72 -2.56 9.41 -8.81
CA LEU A 72 -3.60 8.60 -9.46
C LEU A 72 -4.77 9.45 -9.95
N ASP A 73 -4.64 10.77 -9.93
CA ASP A 73 -5.70 11.75 -10.21
C ASP A 73 -6.89 11.61 -9.24
N GLU A 74 -6.62 11.17 -8.02
CA GLU A 74 -7.63 11.03 -6.97
C GLU A 74 -7.34 11.95 -5.79
N SER A 75 -8.39 12.35 -5.09
CA SER A 75 -8.26 13.17 -3.89
C SER A 75 -8.87 12.44 -2.70
N PHE A 76 -8.02 11.79 -1.92
CA PHE A 76 -8.45 11.14 -0.69
C PHE A 76 -8.39 12.14 0.46
N ALA A 77 -9.43 12.17 1.28
CA ALA A 77 -9.41 12.94 2.51
C ALA A 77 -8.37 12.36 3.47
N LEU A 78 -7.75 13.23 4.28
CA LEU A 78 -6.85 12.77 5.34
C LEU A 78 -7.63 11.94 6.35
N ASP A 79 -7.10 10.77 6.66
CA ASP A 79 -7.67 9.81 7.59
C ASP A 79 -6.53 9.05 8.27
N VAL A 80 -6.84 8.07 9.10
CA VAL A 80 -5.82 7.17 9.65
C VAL A 80 -5.18 6.36 8.53
N ARG A 81 -3.93 5.96 8.75
CA ARG A 81 -3.12 5.29 7.71
C ARG A 81 -3.79 4.02 7.18
N GLU A 82 -4.38 3.22 8.05
CA GLU A 82 -5.06 1.99 7.68
C GLU A 82 -6.22 2.25 6.71
N ARG A 83 -7.00 3.28 6.97
CA ARG A 83 -8.13 3.64 6.10
C ARG A 83 -7.67 4.21 4.77
N MET A 84 -6.61 5.00 4.77
CA MET A 84 -6.05 5.54 3.53
C MET A 84 -5.49 4.41 2.67
N PHE A 85 -4.80 3.44 3.26
CA PHE A 85 -4.33 2.27 2.56
C PHE A 85 -5.50 1.47 1.98
N GLN A 86 -6.57 1.29 2.76
CA GLN A 86 -7.78 0.63 2.30
C GLN A 86 -8.37 1.32 1.08
N LYS A 87 -8.40 2.64 1.05
CA LYS A 87 -8.91 3.41 -0.10
C LYS A 87 -8.12 3.13 -1.37
N PHE A 88 -6.79 3.00 -1.27
CA PHE A 88 -5.98 2.59 -2.42
C PHE A 88 -6.40 1.22 -2.94
N MET A 89 -6.60 0.27 -2.04
CA MET A 89 -6.98 -1.08 -2.41
C MET A 89 -8.39 -1.11 -3.03
N GLN A 90 -9.31 -0.31 -2.52
CA GLN A 90 -10.66 -0.18 -3.05
C GLN A 90 -10.71 0.51 -4.42
N TRP A 91 -9.78 1.41 -4.68
CA TRP A 91 -9.68 2.12 -5.95
C TRP A 91 -9.29 1.19 -7.10
N ILE A 92 -8.56 0.13 -6.81
CA ILE A 92 -8.07 -0.82 -7.82
C ILE A 92 -9.24 -1.60 -8.40
N ALA A 93 -9.47 -1.46 -9.70
CA ALA A 93 -10.52 -2.19 -10.42
C ALA A 93 -9.93 -3.14 -11.48
N THR A 94 -8.74 -2.84 -11.99
CA THR A 94 -8.10 -3.60 -13.06
C THR A 94 -6.65 -3.90 -12.69
N PRO A 95 -5.99 -4.86 -13.40
CA PRO A 95 -4.54 -5.05 -13.20
C PRO A 95 -3.72 -3.79 -13.46
N GLU A 96 -4.12 -2.97 -14.43
CA GLU A 96 -3.46 -1.70 -14.73
C GLU A 96 -3.55 -0.73 -13.55
N ASP A 97 -4.70 -0.67 -12.88
CA ASP A 97 -4.88 0.14 -11.68
C ASP A 97 -3.94 -0.32 -10.56
N MET A 98 -3.81 -1.63 -10.37
CA MET A 98 -2.88 -2.19 -9.38
C MET A 98 -1.45 -1.78 -9.68
N MET A 99 -1.04 -1.85 -10.94
CA MET A 99 0.30 -1.43 -11.34
C MET A 99 0.52 0.07 -11.09
N ARG A 100 -0.48 0.91 -11.35
CA ARG A 100 -0.40 2.33 -11.05
C ARG A 100 -0.21 2.61 -9.56
N VAL A 101 -0.91 1.87 -8.70
CA VAL A 101 -0.74 1.97 -7.24
C VAL A 101 0.67 1.54 -6.84
N ILE A 102 1.15 0.42 -7.38
CA ILE A 102 2.51 -0.07 -7.12
C ILE A 102 3.54 0.99 -7.52
N GLU A 103 3.38 1.60 -8.69
CA GLU A 103 4.29 2.66 -9.16
C GLU A 103 4.32 3.85 -8.20
N GLN A 104 3.18 4.23 -7.63
CA GLN A 104 3.16 5.31 -6.64
C GLN A 104 3.92 4.94 -5.38
N PHE A 105 3.77 3.71 -4.88
CA PHE A 105 4.56 3.24 -3.75
C PHE A 105 6.05 3.20 -4.08
N GLU A 106 6.42 2.69 -5.24
CA GLU A 106 7.83 2.62 -5.66
C GLU A 106 8.46 4.00 -5.81
N ASN A 107 7.74 4.95 -6.41
CA ASN A 107 8.24 6.31 -6.56
C ASN A 107 8.54 6.94 -5.20
N LEU A 108 7.66 6.75 -4.23
CA LEU A 108 7.88 7.28 -2.88
C LEU A 108 9.03 6.56 -2.18
N ILE A 109 9.10 5.24 -2.32
CA ILE A 109 10.21 4.44 -1.76
C ILE A 109 11.54 4.91 -2.33
N ASP A 110 11.63 5.08 -3.65
CA ASP A 110 12.84 5.52 -4.33
C ASP A 110 13.25 6.92 -3.87
N MET A 111 12.29 7.83 -3.75
CA MET A 111 12.57 9.18 -3.26
C MET A 111 13.14 9.15 -1.84
N LYS A 112 12.53 8.38 -0.95
CA LYS A 112 13.00 8.28 0.43
C LYS A 112 14.35 7.56 0.52
N CYS A 113 14.60 6.55 -0.30
CA CYS A 113 15.90 5.89 -0.37
C CYS A 113 17.00 6.86 -0.83
N ASP A 114 16.71 7.73 -1.78
CA ASP A 114 17.65 8.77 -2.22
C ASP A 114 18.00 9.72 -1.07
N ILE A 115 17.01 10.11 -0.28
CA ILE A 115 17.22 10.92 0.93
C ILE A 115 18.11 10.18 1.93
N TYR A 116 17.87 8.89 2.16
CA TYR A 116 18.68 8.07 3.06
C TYR A 116 20.13 7.95 2.59
N LYS A 117 20.34 7.79 1.29
CA LYS A 117 21.69 7.77 0.70
C LYS A 117 22.42 9.10 0.92
N GLU A 118 21.70 10.20 0.73
CA GLU A 118 22.26 11.53 0.98
C GLU A 118 22.66 11.71 2.44
N TYR A 119 21.78 11.30 3.37
CA TYR A 119 22.09 11.37 4.80
C TYR A 119 23.26 10.47 5.18
N SER A 120 23.37 9.28 4.62
CA SER A 120 24.48 8.38 4.93
C SER A 120 25.82 8.90 4.40
N GLN A 121 25.82 9.67 3.31
CA GLN A 121 26.99 10.34 2.79
C GLN A 121 27.39 11.54 3.65
N LYS A 122 26.40 12.32 4.07
CA LYS A 122 26.60 13.51 4.90
C LYS A 122 26.99 13.15 6.34
N TYR A 123 26.44 12.06 6.85
CA TYR A 123 26.69 11.57 8.21
C TYR A 123 27.14 10.09 8.15
N PRO A 124 28.42 9.83 7.86
CA PRO A 124 28.87 8.45 7.62
C PRO A 124 28.62 7.46 8.75
N ALA A 125 28.52 7.93 10.00
CA ALA A 125 28.20 7.09 11.15
C ALA A 125 26.80 6.48 11.07
N THR A 126 25.89 7.07 10.28
CA THR A 126 24.52 6.60 10.11
C THR A 126 24.38 5.59 8.97
N LYS A 127 25.43 5.37 8.18
CA LYS A 127 25.38 4.51 6.99
C LYS A 127 24.81 3.12 7.26
N PRO A 128 25.22 2.38 8.31
CA PRO A 128 24.66 1.05 8.55
C PRO A 128 23.14 1.07 8.77
N ILE A 129 22.62 2.11 9.43
CA ILE A 129 21.20 2.26 9.72
C ILE A 129 20.43 2.48 8.42
N PHE A 130 20.89 3.41 7.57
CA PHE A 130 20.21 3.72 6.32
C PHE A 130 20.38 2.61 5.29
N ASP A 131 21.51 1.92 5.25
CA ASP A 131 21.72 0.77 4.36
C ASP A 131 20.70 -0.35 4.70
N GLU A 132 20.43 -0.58 5.98
CA GLU A 132 19.41 -1.54 6.40
C GLU A 132 18.00 -1.14 5.94
N LYS A 133 17.65 0.15 6.09
CA LYS A 133 16.36 0.66 5.63
C LYS A 133 16.21 0.53 4.12
N ILE A 134 17.24 0.84 3.37
CA ILE A 134 17.24 0.72 1.91
C ILE A 134 17.08 -0.75 1.48
N ALA A 135 17.78 -1.67 2.16
CA ALA A 135 17.66 -3.10 1.86
C ALA A 135 16.22 -3.60 2.10
N LYS A 136 15.59 -3.16 3.17
CA LYS A 136 14.19 -3.49 3.45
C LYS A 136 13.25 -2.90 2.40
N ALA A 137 13.50 -1.67 1.98
CA ALA A 137 12.72 -1.00 0.94
C ALA A 137 12.80 -1.73 -0.41
N GLU A 138 13.98 -2.22 -0.78
CA GLU A 138 14.14 -3.01 -2.00
C GLU A 138 13.36 -4.33 -1.94
N LYS A 139 13.33 -4.98 -0.78
CA LYS A 139 12.51 -6.18 -0.58
C LYS A 139 11.02 -5.86 -0.70
N ALA A 140 10.59 -4.72 -0.15
CA ALA A 140 9.19 -4.29 -0.23
C ALA A 140 8.77 -4.07 -1.69
N LYS A 141 9.62 -3.45 -2.49
CA LYS A 141 9.36 -3.26 -3.92
C LYS A 141 9.20 -4.59 -4.65
N LYS A 142 10.09 -5.52 -4.40
CA LYS A 142 10.01 -6.87 -4.98
C LYS A 142 8.74 -7.59 -4.56
N TYR A 143 8.35 -7.44 -3.31
CA TYR A 143 7.11 -8.02 -2.79
C TYR A 143 5.89 -7.49 -3.54
N LEU A 144 5.82 -6.18 -3.78
CA LEU A 144 4.70 -5.58 -4.51
C LEU A 144 4.60 -6.14 -5.94
N HIS A 145 5.72 -6.28 -6.63
CA HIS A 145 5.75 -6.88 -7.97
C HIS A 145 5.33 -8.34 -7.94
N LYS A 146 5.76 -9.08 -6.93
CA LYS A 146 5.37 -10.48 -6.77
C LYS A 146 3.87 -10.61 -6.54
N VAL A 147 3.28 -9.75 -5.72
CA VAL A 147 1.83 -9.72 -5.52
C VAL A 147 1.11 -9.48 -6.84
N TYR A 148 1.59 -8.54 -7.63
CA TYR A 148 1.01 -8.27 -8.95
C TYR A 148 1.07 -9.51 -9.85
N GLU A 149 2.23 -10.14 -9.95
CA GLU A 149 2.43 -11.33 -10.79
C GLU A 149 1.55 -12.48 -10.32
N ASP A 150 1.46 -12.72 -9.02
CA ASP A 150 0.72 -13.85 -8.46
C ASP A 150 -0.79 -13.70 -8.63
N PHE A 151 -1.32 -12.46 -8.52
CA PHE A 151 -2.76 -12.26 -8.45
C PHE A 151 -3.39 -11.64 -9.70
N PHE A 152 -2.62 -10.96 -10.55
CA PHE A 152 -3.16 -10.18 -11.66
C PHE A 152 -2.59 -10.56 -13.02
N THR A 153 -1.57 -11.37 -13.10
CA THR A 153 -1.06 -11.90 -14.36
C THR A 153 -1.44 -13.38 -14.48
N GLU A 154 -1.92 -13.76 -15.63
CA GLU A 154 -2.19 -15.15 -15.97
C GLU A 154 -1.00 -15.77 -16.70
#